data_2c0e667ac5530c808bbd9ae05a7690f8
#
_entry.id   2c0e667ac5530c808bbd9ae05a7690f8
#
_cell.length_a   1.000
_cell.length_b   1.000
_cell.length_c   1.000
_cell.angle_alpha   90.00
_cell.angle_beta   90.00
_cell.angle_gamma   90.00
#
_symmetry.space_group_name_H-M   'P 1'
#
loop_
_entity.id
_entity.type
_entity.pdbx_description
1 polymer ?
#
loop_
_entity_poly.entity_id
_entity_poly.type
_entity_poly.pdbx_seq_one_letter_code
_entity_poly.pdbx_strand_id
1 'polypeptide(L)'
;MKTVIAINGNPRKGWDTNTQNQLKKHILAILLIGTVFLTGCVSPLSQWNDSAPAKRALLEYVRIVTKKNSPNYIPAENRIAVFDLDGTLLLETAPTYFDWSLFEHRVLEDPSYKATDEQLAAAQASRNGKFPKLDNARERMVSEAYKGMTLKEFDAFIRKFMEEPQPGFIGMKRGDAFYKPMVEVVDYLVKNGFIVYVISGTDRLTVRPLADKLHLPPRQVIGSDSTIVASGQGEKDGLDYTYGKEDTLLLGGRNLVKNLQMNKVTIIAREIGVQPVLAFGNSLTDASMLNYAIHDNKYKALGFMLLCDDLEREYGNAAKAEKMRGDCAQNGWIPISMRNDWKTIYGENVMKK
;
A
#
# COMPACT_ATOMS: atom_id res chain seq x y z
N MET A 1 49.76 67.22 -30.65
CA MET A 1 50.41 68.08 -29.64
C MET A 1 50.06 67.47 -28.27
N LYS A 2 50.97 66.68 -27.75
CA LYS A 2 51.79 66.92 -26.55
C LYS A 2 50.97 67.49 -25.35
N THR A 3 50.81 66.71 -24.25
CA THR A 3 51.79 66.88 -23.15
C THR A 3 51.62 65.74 -22.15
N VAL A 4 52.75 65.12 -21.80
CA VAL A 4 52.94 64.12 -20.72
C VAL A 4 53.11 64.87 -19.40
N ILE A 5 52.43 64.38 -18.34
CA ILE A 5 52.81 64.70 -16.96
C ILE A 5 52.96 63.40 -16.19
N ALA A 6 54.18 63.08 -15.82
CA ALA A 6 54.54 62.03 -14.87
C ALA A 6 54.34 62.47 -13.44
N ILE A 7 53.68 61.66 -12.62
CA ILE A 7 53.72 61.85 -11.15
C ILE A 7 54.27 60.56 -10.52
N ASN A 8 55.43 60.70 -9.89
CA ASN A 8 56.06 59.71 -8.98
C ASN A 8 55.21 59.53 -7.73
N GLY A 9 54.89 58.27 -7.39
CA GLY A 9 54.21 57.86 -6.15
C GLY A 9 54.77 56.53 -5.63
N ASN A 10 55.32 56.58 -4.46
CA ASN A 10 56.06 55.66 -3.66
C ASN A 10 55.38 54.28 -3.50
N PRO A 11 56.09 53.12 -3.44
CA PRO A 11 55.52 51.77 -3.30
C PRO A 11 55.01 51.54 -1.87
N ARG A 12 53.72 51.19 -1.78
CA ARG A 12 53.11 50.70 -0.54
C ARG A 12 53.65 49.30 -0.23
N LYS A 13 54.11 49.11 0.99
CA LYS A 13 54.56 47.81 1.56
C LYS A 13 53.54 46.72 1.32
N GLY A 14 53.91 45.71 0.59
CA GLY A 14 53.14 44.50 0.41
C GLY A 14 53.03 43.75 1.76
N TRP A 15 51.83 43.28 2.01
CA TRP A 15 51.61 42.36 3.12
C TRP A 15 52.28 41.02 2.81
N ASP A 16 52.97 40.50 3.85
CA ASP A 16 53.73 39.27 3.79
C ASP A 16 52.82 38.09 3.38
N THR A 17 53.22 37.35 2.35
CA THR A 17 52.53 36.17 1.81
C THR A 17 52.33 35.08 2.87
N ASN A 18 53.10 35.08 3.93
CA ASN A 18 52.98 34.16 5.05
C ASN A 18 51.72 34.43 5.90
N THR A 19 51.37 35.70 6.08
CA THR A 19 50.17 36.13 6.83
C THR A 19 48.87 35.79 6.06
N GLN A 20 48.89 35.91 4.74
CA GLN A 20 47.73 35.50 3.89
C GLN A 20 47.53 33.99 3.89
N ASN A 21 48.59 33.21 3.92
CA ASN A 21 48.48 31.75 3.95
C ASN A 21 48.07 31.22 5.34
N GLN A 22 48.42 31.87 6.41
CA GLN A 22 47.94 31.55 7.75
C GLN A 22 46.45 31.89 7.89
N LEU A 23 46.01 33.04 7.39
CA LEU A 23 44.59 33.44 7.43
C LEU A 23 43.71 32.49 6.59
N LYS A 24 44.20 32.07 5.39
CA LYS A 24 43.49 31.10 4.56
C LYS A 24 43.39 29.71 5.22
N LYS A 25 44.42 29.26 5.93
CA LYS A 25 44.37 28.00 6.68
C LYS A 25 43.41 28.06 7.88
N HIS A 26 43.28 29.17 8.55
CA HIS A 26 42.35 29.34 9.67
C HIS A 26 40.91 29.50 9.19
N ILE A 27 40.66 30.16 8.05
CA ILE A 27 39.32 30.24 7.42
C ILE A 27 38.90 28.89 6.84
N LEU A 28 39.81 28.09 6.26
CA LEU A 28 39.53 26.74 5.78
C LEU A 28 39.25 25.75 6.94
N ALA A 29 39.93 25.91 8.08
CA ALA A 29 39.71 25.08 9.27
C ALA A 29 38.37 25.42 9.97
N ILE A 30 37.90 26.67 9.93
CA ILE A 30 36.63 27.10 10.50
C ILE A 30 35.43 26.70 9.60
N LEU A 31 35.63 26.58 8.28
CA LEU A 31 34.61 26.11 7.34
C LEU A 31 34.42 24.59 7.33
N LEU A 32 35.33 23.80 7.91
CA LEU A 32 35.23 22.33 8.01
C LEU A 32 34.62 21.84 9.34
N ILE A 33 34.32 22.73 10.29
CA ILE A 33 33.71 22.40 11.59
C ILE A 33 32.17 22.69 11.61
N GLY A 34 31.62 23.21 10.54
CA GLY A 34 30.27 23.79 10.49
C GLY A 34 29.18 23.02 9.80
N THR A 35 29.36 21.72 9.40
CA THR A 35 28.23 20.89 8.85
C THR A 35 28.34 19.46 9.31
N VAL A 36 28.32 19.25 10.61
CA VAL A 36 27.68 18.05 11.12
C VAL A 36 26.19 18.31 10.92
N PHE A 37 25.67 17.94 9.74
CA PHE A 37 24.27 17.69 9.62
C PHE A 37 23.97 16.58 10.64
N LEU A 38 23.41 16.97 11.78
CA LEU A 38 22.57 16.11 12.57
C LEU A 38 21.37 15.75 11.66
N THR A 39 21.63 14.87 10.68
CA THR A 39 20.57 14.03 10.19
C THR A 39 20.17 13.22 11.41
N GLY A 40 19.23 13.74 12.17
CA GLY A 40 18.54 12.97 13.18
C GLY A 40 18.18 11.66 12.50
N CYS A 41 18.78 10.56 12.95
CA CYS A 41 18.36 9.23 12.52
C CYS A 41 16.89 9.14 12.91
N VAL A 42 15.99 9.49 12.00
CA VAL A 42 14.57 9.19 12.17
C VAL A 42 14.54 7.69 12.34
N SER A 43 14.15 7.24 13.53
CA SER A 43 14.03 5.81 13.82
C SER A 43 13.15 5.17 12.74
N PRO A 44 13.59 4.09 12.09
CA PRO A 44 12.73 3.40 11.14
C PRO A 44 11.42 3.04 11.82
N LEU A 45 10.30 3.16 11.09
CA LEU A 45 8.95 2.95 11.60
C LEU A 45 8.62 3.92 12.75
N SER A 46 8.71 5.21 12.45
CA SER A 46 8.50 6.33 13.40
C SER A 46 7.07 6.38 13.96
N GLN A 47 6.09 5.89 13.19
CA GLN A 47 4.67 5.81 13.57
C GLN A 47 4.37 4.65 14.54
N TRP A 48 5.36 3.82 14.83
CA TRP A 48 5.26 2.69 15.75
C TRP A 48 5.84 3.02 17.12
N ASN A 49 5.28 2.44 18.17
CA ASN A 49 5.88 2.47 19.49
C ASN A 49 7.21 1.69 19.49
N ASP A 50 8.22 2.20 20.18
CA ASP A 50 9.54 1.55 20.19
C ASP A 50 9.53 0.22 20.96
N SER A 51 8.60 0.06 21.89
CA SER A 51 8.37 -1.18 22.64
C SER A 51 7.61 -2.24 21.86
N ALA A 52 7.03 -1.92 20.68
CA ALA A 52 6.22 -2.84 19.90
C ALA A 52 6.98 -4.12 19.50
N PRO A 53 6.50 -5.31 19.89
CA PRO A 53 7.17 -6.58 19.56
C PRO A 53 7.25 -6.82 18.06
N ALA A 54 6.18 -6.52 17.32
CA ALA A 54 6.13 -6.67 15.87
C ALA A 54 7.13 -5.77 15.16
N LYS A 55 7.29 -4.50 15.60
CA LYS A 55 8.33 -3.59 15.10
C LYS A 55 9.72 -4.18 15.26
N ARG A 56 10.06 -4.65 16.47
CA ARG A 56 11.38 -5.24 16.75
C ARG A 56 11.64 -6.47 15.90
N ALA A 57 10.65 -7.36 15.79
CA ALA A 57 10.76 -8.58 14.98
C ALA A 57 11.03 -8.23 13.49
N LEU A 58 10.29 -7.25 12.93
CA LEU A 58 10.46 -6.83 11.54
C LEU A 58 11.82 -6.18 11.30
N LEU A 59 12.24 -5.23 12.15
CA LEU A 59 13.52 -4.55 12.01
C LEU A 59 14.69 -5.53 12.11
N GLU A 60 14.66 -6.44 13.07
CA GLU A 60 15.69 -7.48 13.22
C GLU A 60 15.70 -8.43 12.02
N TYR A 61 14.53 -8.87 11.56
CA TYR A 61 14.42 -9.70 10.36
C TYR A 61 15.07 -9.02 9.16
N VAL A 62 14.68 -7.79 8.84
CA VAL A 62 15.25 -7.05 7.70
C VAL A 62 16.76 -6.90 7.85
N ARG A 63 17.25 -6.57 9.06
CA ARG A 63 18.69 -6.45 9.34
C ARG A 63 19.47 -7.71 9.01
N ILE A 64 18.96 -8.89 9.39
CA ILE A 64 19.68 -10.15 9.17
C ILE A 64 19.60 -10.66 7.74
N VAL A 65 18.47 -10.46 7.04
CA VAL A 65 18.28 -10.99 5.69
C VAL A 65 18.89 -10.09 4.60
N THR A 66 19.18 -8.82 4.92
CA THR A 66 19.82 -7.89 3.98
C THR A 66 21.34 -7.82 4.10
N LYS A 67 21.91 -8.28 5.21
CA LYS A 67 23.35 -8.27 5.47
C LYS A 67 24.03 -9.41 4.72
N LYS A 68 24.86 -9.09 3.71
CA LYS A 68 25.52 -10.07 2.81
C LYS A 68 26.26 -11.21 3.53
N ASN A 69 26.90 -10.93 4.68
CA ASN A 69 27.67 -11.91 5.45
C ASN A 69 26.81 -12.62 6.52
N SER A 70 25.50 -12.46 6.51
CA SER A 70 24.59 -13.17 7.41
C SER A 70 24.32 -14.58 6.88
N PRO A 71 24.25 -15.60 7.74
CA PRO A 71 23.80 -16.94 7.32
C PRO A 71 22.36 -16.94 6.83
N ASN A 72 21.58 -15.92 7.16
CA ASN A 72 20.19 -15.74 6.72
C ASN A 72 20.07 -14.73 5.56
N TYR A 73 21.16 -14.40 4.87
CA TYR A 73 21.09 -13.48 3.74
C TYR A 73 20.16 -13.98 2.64
N ILE A 74 19.29 -13.12 2.17
CA ILE A 74 18.38 -13.39 1.06
C ILE A 74 18.80 -12.47 -0.11
N PRO A 75 19.07 -12.97 -1.32
CA PRO A 75 19.28 -12.15 -2.51
C PRO A 75 18.08 -11.23 -2.78
N ALA A 76 18.31 -10.03 -3.32
CA ALA A 76 17.27 -9.01 -3.46
C ALA A 76 16.08 -9.48 -4.30
N GLU A 77 16.33 -10.26 -5.35
CA GLU A 77 15.32 -10.85 -6.23
C GLU A 77 14.39 -11.85 -5.52
N ASN A 78 14.81 -12.38 -4.37
CA ASN A 78 14.02 -13.31 -3.55
C ASN A 78 13.42 -12.65 -2.30
N ARG A 79 13.64 -11.34 -2.09
CA ARG A 79 13.04 -10.59 -0.97
C ARG A 79 11.63 -10.14 -1.34
N ILE A 80 10.72 -11.09 -1.43
CA ILE A 80 9.32 -10.81 -1.77
C ILE A 80 8.53 -10.62 -0.49
N ALA A 81 7.81 -9.48 -0.39
CA ALA A 81 6.86 -9.20 0.67
C ALA A 81 5.45 -9.04 0.06
N VAL A 82 4.47 -9.70 0.65
CA VAL A 82 3.07 -9.65 0.19
C VAL A 82 2.16 -9.09 1.28
N PHE A 83 1.26 -8.23 0.89
CA PHE A 83 0.31 -7.57 1.79
C PHE A 83 -1.11 -7.77 1.29
N ASP A 84 -2.01 -8.15 2.18
CA ASP A 84 -3.42 -7.90 1.94
C ASP A 84 -3.69 -6.38 1.96
N LEU A 85 -4.84 -5.94 1.43
CA LEU A 85 -5.20 -4.52 1.39
C LEU A 85 -6.18 -4.16 2.51
N ASP A 86 -7.41 -4.66 2.41
CA ASP A 86 -8.53 -4.25 3.26
C ASP A 86 -8.36 -4.78 4.68
N GLY A 87 -8.24 -3.89 5.66
CA GLY A 87 -7.94 -4.22 7.05
C GLY A 87 -6.46 -4.49 7.35
N THR A 88 -5.58 -4.46 6.32
CA THR A 88 -4.11 -4.63 6.47
C THR A 88 -3.36 -3.34 6.13
N LEU A 89 -3.65 -2.73 5.01
CA LEU A 89 -3.08 -1.46 4.55
C LEU A 89 -4.11 -0.34 4.55
N LEU A 90 -5.37 -0.66 4.27
CA LEU A 90 -6.49 0.24 4.10
C LEU A 90 -7.60 -0.12 5.10
N LEU A 91 -8.37 0.88 5.52
CA LEU A 91 -9.58 0.74 6.33
C LEU A 91 -10.56 -0.28 5.73
N GLU A 92 -11.12 -1.14 6.59
CA GLU A 92 -12.04 -2.23 6.20
C GLU A 92 -13.50 -1.96 6.55
N THR A 93 -13.77 -1.31 7.68
CA THR A 93 -15.04 -1.48 8.42
C THR A 93 -15.83 -0.22 8.71
N ALA A 94 -15.52 0.93 8.14
CA ALA A 94 -16.28 2.15 8.41
C ALA A 94 -16.77 2.84 7.11
N PRO A 95 -17.97 2.57 6.65
CA PRO A 95 -18.97 1.64 7.19
C PRO A 95 -18.74 0.20 6.70
N THR A 96 -18.01 0.00 5.60
CA THR A 96 -17.73 -1.28 4.97
C THR A 96 -16.53 -1.16 4.02
N TYR A 97 -16.16 -2.25 3.36
CA TYR A 97 -15.12 -2.31 2.35
C TYR A 97 -15.27 -1.23 1.27
N PHE A 98 -14.15 -0.75 0.77
CA PHE A 98 -14.13 0.28 -0.26
C PHE A 98 -14.91 -0.13 -1.52
N ASP A 99 -14.76 -1.37 -1.99
CA ASP A 99 -15.43 -1.89 -3.19
C ASP A 99 -16.96 -1.93 -3.03
N TRP A 100 -17.45 -2.27 -1.82
CA TRP A 100 -18.88 -2.22 -1.52
C TRP A 100 -19.42 -0.80 -1.50
N SER A 101 -18.72 0.12 -0.86
CA SER A 101 -19.10 1.53 -0.86
C SER A 101 -19.09 2.11 -2.28
N LEU A 102 -18.14 1.70 -3.13
CA LEU A 102 -18.08 2.06 -4.55
C LEU A 102 -19.28 1.51 -5.32
N PHE A 103 -19.65 0.24 -5.09
CA PHE A 103 -20.85 -0.37 -5.66
C PHE A 103 -22.13 0.34 -5.23
N GLU A 104 -22.30 0.65 -3.94
CA GLU A 104 -23.42 1.44 -3.44
C GLU A 104 -23.52 2.81 -4.12
N HIS A 105 -22.40 3.51 -4.26
CA HIS A 105 -22.32 4.78 -4.97
C HIS A 105 -22.74 4.65 -6.44
N ARG A 106 -22.24 3.61 -7.14
CA ARG A 106 -22.62 3.35 -8.54
C ARG A 106 -24.11 3.10 -8.71
N VAL A 107 -24.70 2.30 -7.81
CA VAL A 107 -26.10 1.84 -7.90
C VAL A 107 -27.09 2.91 -7.46
N LEU A 108 -26.78 3.66 -6.39
CA LEU A 108 -27.74 4.54 -5.72
C LEU A 108 -27.54 6.01 -6.05
N GLU A 109 -26.36 6.43 -6.50
CA GLU A 109 -25.99 7.85 -6.62
C GLU A 109 -25.50 8.24 -8.01
N ASP A 110 -25.07 7.29 -8.86
CA ASP A 110 -24.64 7.61 -10.20
C ASP A 110 -25.82 7.70 -11.18
N PRO A 111 -26.21 8.91 -11.62
CA PRO A 111 -27.37 9.09 -12.52
C PRO A 111 -27.15 8.51 -13.94
N SER A 112 -25.90 8.20 -14.28
CA SER A 112 -25.56 7.60 -15.59
C SER A 112 -25.81 6.10 -15.64
N TYR A 113 -26.03 5.45 -14.48
CA TYR A 113 -26.23 4.02 -14.38
C TYR A 113 -27.68 3.65 -14.09
N LYS A 114 -28.21 2.72 -14.85
CA LYS A 114 -29.55 2.14 -14.60
C LYS A 114 -29.38 0.78 -13.92
N ALA A 115 -29.47 0.80 -12.59
CA ALA A 115 -29.36 -0.41 -11.78
C ALA A 115 -30.56 -1.35 -11.95
N THR A 116 -30.34 -2.65 -11.77
CA THR A 116 -31.39 -3.65 -11.66
C THR A 116 -32.07 -3.60 -10.28
N ASP A 117 -33.26 -4.18 -10.15
CA ASP A 117 -33.95 -4.28 -8.88
C ASP A 117 -33.13 -5.07 -7.83
N GLU A 118 -32.42 -6.12 -8.27
CA GLU A 118 -31.50 -6.90 -7.41
C GLU A 118 -30.36 -6.03 -6.87
N GLN A 119 -29.73 -5.25 -7.74
CA GLN A 119 -28.64 -4.35 -7.35
C GLN A 119 -29.14 -3.25 -6.41
N LEU A 120 -30.31 -2.64 -6.69
CA LEU A 120 -30.93 -1.64 -5.81
C LEU A 120 -31.23 -2.22 -4.42
N ALA A 121 -31.84 -3.39 -4.37
CA ALA A 121 -32.15 -4.07 -3.11
C ALA A 121 -30.89 -4.40 -2.30
N ALA A 122 -29.84 -4.91 -2.96
CA ALA A 122 -28.56 -5.24 -2.33
C ALA A 122 -27.84 -3.99 -1.79
N ALA A 123 -27.76 -2.93 -2.58
CA ALA A 123 -27.12 -1.66 -2.16
C ALA A 123 -27.88 -0.97 -1.01
N GLN A 124 -29.20 -0.99 -1.02
CA GLN A 124 -30.02 -0.46 0.08
C GLN A 124 -29.89 -1.30 1.36
N ALA A 125 -29.82 -2.63 1.23
CA ALA A 125 -29.64 -3.52 2.37
C ALA A 125 -28.26 -3.33 3.00
N SER A 126 -27.22 -3.16 2.21
CA SER A 126 -25.87 -2.98 2.71
C SER A 126 -25.67 -1.65 3.44
N ARG A 127 -26.33 -0.56 3.02
CA ARG A 127 -26.40 0.70 3.77
C ARG A 127 -27.00 0.55 5.17
N ASN A 128 -27.81 -0.49 5.36
CA ASN A 128 -28.39 -0.87 6.65
C ASN A 128 -27.59 -1.98 7.35
N GLY A 129 -26.35 -2.22 6.95
CA GLY A 129 -25.46 -3.23 7.54
C GLY A 129 -25.81 -4.68 7.20
N LYS A 130 -26.69 -4.93 6.20
CA LYS A 130 -27.10 -6.25 5.76
C LYS A 130 -26.43 -6.59 4.43
N PHE A 131 -25.27 -7.22 4.50
CA PHE A 131 -24.51 -7.60 3.31
C PHE A 131 -24.99 -8.95 2.74
N PRO A 132 -25.08 -9.08 1.39
CA PRO A 132 -25.34 -10.36 0.79
C PRO A 132 -24.17 -11.33 1.06
N LYS A 133 -24.49 -12.62 1.07
CA LYS A 133 -23.49 -13.68 1.23
C LYS A 133 -22.40 -13.54 0.16
N LEU A 134 -21.16 -13.75 0.57
CA LEU A 134 -20.03 -13.80 -0.36
C LEU A 134 -20.11 -15.11 -1.16
N ASP A 135 -20.61 -15.01 -2.39
CA ASP A 135 -20.73 -16.09 -3.34
C ASP A 135 -20.66 -15.57 -4.79
N ASN A 136 -20.73 -16.48 -5.75
CA ASN A 136 -20.62 -16.12 -7.16
C ASN A 136 -21.75 -15.20 -7.66
N ALA A 137 -22.95 -15.27 -7.05
CA ALA A 137 -24.07 -14.39 -7.43
C ALA A 137 -23.76 -12.94 -7.04
N ARG A 138 -23.27 -12.73 -5.83
CA ARG A 138 -22.81 -11.43 -5.34
C ARG A 138 -21.71 -10.85 -6.23
N GLU A 139 -20.65 -11.62 -6.49
CA GLU A 139 -19.52 -11.14 -7.29
C GLU A 139 -19.92 -10.81 -8.73
N ARG A 140 -20.84 -11.60 -9.33
CA ARG A 140 -21.42 -11.29 -10.63
C ARG A 140 -22.19 -9.97 -10.60
N MET A 141 -23.08 -9.79 -9.65
CA MET A 141 -23.89 -8.58 -9.50
C MET A 141 -23.02 -7.31 -9.40
N VAL A 142 -21.92 -7.36 -8.63
CA VAL A 142 -20.97 -6.25 -8.49
C VAL A 142 -20.25 -6.00 -9.81
N SER A 143 -19.74 -7.05 -10.46
CA SER A 143 -19.01 -6.91 -11.72
C SER A 143 -19.91 -6.37 -12.85
N GLU A 144 -21.16 -6.78 -12.90
CA GLU A 144 -22.16 -6.30 -13.89
C GLU A 144 -22.44 -4.80 -13.76
N ALA A 145 -22.33 -4.23 -12.57
CA ALA A 145 -22.55 -2.78 -12.36
C ALA A 145 -21.57 -1.89 -13.14
N TYR A 146 -20.45 -2.42 -13.55
CA TYR A 146 -19.40 -1.68 -14.27
C TYR A 146 -19.22 -2.18 -15.72
N LYS A 147 -20.02 -3.16 -16.17
CA LYS A 147 -19.96 -3.71 -17.54
C LYS A 147 -20.02 -2.61 -18.59
N GLY A 148 -19.12 -2.69 -19.56
CA GLY A 148 -19.05 -1.75 -20.70
C GLY A 148 -18.29 -0.46 -20.44
N MET A 149 -17.89 -0.15 -19.21
CA MET A 149 -16.96 0.96 -18.95
C MET A 149 -15.58 0.62 -19.52
N THR A 150 -14.93 1.58 -20.14
CA THR A 150 -13.51 1.46 -20.49
C THR A 150 -12.68 1.41 -19.20
N LEU A 151 -11.49 0.81 -19.25
CA LEU A 151 -10.59 0.81 -18.09
C LEU A 151 -10.24 2.24 -17.63
N LYS A 152 -10.17 3.19 -18.56
CA LYS A 152 -9.93 4.61 -18.25
C LYS A 152 -11.11 5.27 -17.53
N GLU A 153 -12.33 5.00 -17.98
CA GLU A 153 -13.54 5.53 -17.31
C GLU A 153 -13.70 4.95 -15.92
N PHE A 154 -13.41 3.66 -15.75
CA PHE A 154 -13.48 3.00 -14.44
C PHE A 154 -12.41 3.56 -13.48
N ASP A 155 -11.16 3.74 -13.91
CA ASP A 155 -10.11 4.40 -13.13
C ASP A 155 -10.54 5.81 -12.71
N ALA A 156 -11.07 6.61 -13.63
CA ALA A 156 -11.54 7.96 -13.34
C ALA A 156 -12.73 7.97 -12.34
N PHE A 157 -13.64 7.01 -12.46
CA PHE A 157 -14.76 6.82 -11.54
C PHE A 157 -14.28 6.53 -10.12
N ILE A 158 -13.33 5.60 -9.98
CA ILE A 158 -12.73 5.27 -8.68
C ILE A 158 -12.01 6.48 -8.09
N ARG A 159 -11.18 7.18 -8.87
CA ARG A 159 -10.46 8.37 -8.39
C ARG A 159 -11.39 9.48 -7.93
N LYS A 160 -12.51 9.68 -8.62
CA LYS A 160 -13.52 10.64 -8.18
C LYS A 160 -14.12 10.22 -6.83
N PHE A 161 -14.45 8.94 -6.66
CA PHE A 161 -14.97 8.41 -5.40
C PHE A 161 -13.96 8.48 -4.25
N MET A 162 -12.67 8.32 -4.53
CA MET A 162 -11.60 8.49 -3.55
C MET A 162 -11.55 9.88 -2.92
N GLU A 163 -12.02 10.92 -3.63
CA GLU A 163 -12.05 12.30 -3.13
C GLU A 163 -13.20 12.58 -2.16
N GLU A 164 -14.19 11.70 -2.08
CA GLU A 164 -15.30 11.86 -1.14
C GLU A 164 -14.86 11.72 0.32
N PRO A 165 -15.59 12.38 1.25
CA PRO A 165 -15.34 12.19 2.68
C PRO A 165 -15.51 10.72 3.08
N GLN A 166 -14.60 10.20 3.91
CA GLN A 166 -14.71 8.86 4.49
C GLN A 166 -15.80 8.86 5.57
N PRO A 167 -16.89 8.08 5.44
CA PRO A 167 -17.89 7.94 6.50
C PRO A 167 -17.26 7.43 7.79
N GLY A 168 -17.78 7.88 8.92
CA GLY A 168 -17.27 7.50 10.23
C GLY A 168 -16.05 8.28 10.71
N PHE A 169 -15.47 9.16 9.88
CA PHE A 169 -14.31 9.95 10.22
C PHE A 169 -14.48 11.43 9.89
N ILE A 170 -13.74 12.29 10.59
CA ILE A 170 -13.57 13.72 10.30
C ILE A 170 -12.15 13.90 9.76
N GLY A 171 -11.99 14.73 8.72
CA GLY A 171 -10.67 15.09 8.18
C GLY A 171 -10.04 14.03 7.28
N MET A 172 -10.78 13.02 6.81
CA MET A 172 -10.29 11.95 5.96
C MET A 172 -11.15 11.79 4.71
N LYS A 173 -10.51 11.64 3.54
CA LYS A 173 -11.13 11.19 2.30
C LYS A 173 -11.04 9.67 2.18
N ARG A 174 -11.90 9.06 1.35
CA ARG A 174 -11.92 7.60 1.12
C ARG A 174 -10.58 7.07 0.60
N GLY A 175 -9.94 7.82 -0.31
CA GLY A 175 -8.63 7.45 -0.85
C GLY A 175 -7.44 7.65 0.11
N ASP A 176 -7.65 8.28 1.27
CA ASP A 176 -6.62 8.54 2.29
C ASP A 176 -6.72 7.59 3.49
N ALA A 177 -7.67 6.65 3.46
CA ALA A 177 -7.96 5.75 4.58
C ALA A 177 -6.91 4.63 4.78
N PHE A 178 -5.64 4.92 4.47
CA PHE A 178 -4.52 4.01 4.69
C PHE A 178 -3.98 4.10 6.11
N TYR A 179 -3.64 2.96 6.68
CA TYR A 179 -2.95 2.89 7.97
C TYR A 179 -1.51 3.38 7.83
N LYS A 180 -1.23 4.60 8.27
CA LYS A 180 0.10 5.22 8.14
C LYS A 180 1.26 4.35 8.63
N PRO A 181 1.13 3.63 9.78
CA PRO A 181 2.19 2.73 10.21
C PRO A 181 2.49 1.59 9.22
N MET A 182 1.47 1.10 8.51
CA MET A 182 1.66 0.03 7.53
C MET A 182 2.22 0.55 6.20
N VAL A 183 1.82 1.76 5.78
CA VAL A 183 2.46 2.45 4.63
C VAL A 183 3.96 2.64 4.90
N GLU A 184 4.32 3.04 6.13
CA GLU A 184 5.73 3.17 6.56
C GLU A 184 6.48 1.83 6.50
N VAL A 185 5.81 0.70 6.78
CA VAL A 185 6.38 -0.65 6.60
C VAL A 185 6.67 -0.93 5.12
N VAL A 186 5.74 -0.62 4.22
CA VAL A 186 5.93 -0.77 2.77
C VAL A 186 7.15 0.03 2.32
N ASP A 187 7.22 1.31 2.66
CA ASP A 187 8.34 2.18 2.33
C ASP A 187 9.67 1.67 2.89
N TYR A 188 9.66 1.21 4.14
CA TYR A 188 10.83 0.65 4.79
C TYR A 188 11.34 -0.60 4.07
N LEU A 189 10.46 -1.51 3.69
CA LEU A 189 10.81 -2.73 2.96
C LEU A 189 11.37 -2.41 1.57
N VAL A 190 10.73 -1.51 0.82
CA VAL A 190 11.21 -1.07 -0.51
C VAL A 190 12.61 -0.45 -0.39
N LYS A 191 12.84 0.44 0.57
CA LYS A 191 14.16 1.04 0.84
C LYS A 191 15.24 0.02 1.20
N ASN A 192 14.84 -1.14 1.74
CA ASN A 192 15.76 -2.24 2.07
C ASN A 192 15.84 -3.32 0.98
N GLY A 193 15.37 -3.02 -0.24
CA GLY A 193 15.51 -3.87 -1.41
C GLY A 193 14.55 -5.06 -1.43
N PHE A 194 13.39 -4.94 -0.79
CA PHE A 194 12.29 -5.89 -0.97
C PHE A 194 11.45 -5.49 -2.18
N ILE A 195 10.91 -6.48 -2.87
CA ILE A 195 9.87 -6.30 -3.89
C ILE A 195 8.54 -6.53 -3.16
N VAL A 196 7.73 -5.48 -3.08
CA VAL A 196 6.46 -5.50 -2.34
C VAL A 196 5.30 -5.69 -3.30
N TYR A 197 4.38 -6.59 -2.99
CA TYR A 197 3.15 -6.81 -3.72
C TYR A 197 1.93 -6.63 -2.80
N VAL A 198 0.87 -6.06 -3.35
CA VAL A 198 -0.47 -6.10 -2.75
C VAL A 198 -1.22 -7.30 -3.32
N ILE A 199 -1.80 -8.13 -2.46
CA ILE A 199 -2.57 -9.35 -2.79
C ILE A 199 -3.96 -9.24 -2.18
N SER A 200 -4.86 -8.56 -2.88
CA SER A 200 -6.17 -8.17 -2.36
C SER A 200 -7.30 -9.10 -2.78
N GLY A 201 -8.32 -9.24 -1.93
CA GLY A 201 -9.61 -9.82 -2.27
C GLY A 201 -10.51 -8.89 -3.09
N THR A 202 -10.23 -7.59 -3.10
CA THR A 202 -10.88 -6.59 -3.96
C THR A 202 -10.35 -6.70 -5.40
N ASP A 203 -11.18 -6.36 -6.39
CA ASP A 203 -10.78 -6.40 -7.81
C ASP A 203 -9.55 -5.54 -8.07
N ARG A 204 -8.58 -6.07 -8.84
CA ARG A 204 -7.28 -5.40 -9.08
C ARG A 204 -7.41 -4.05 -9.76
N LEU A 205 -8.42 -3.84 -10.59
CA LEU A 205 -8.64 -2.57 -11.26
C LEU A 205 -9.20 -1.52 -10.30
N THR A 206 -9.91 -1.95 -9.24
CA THR A 206 -10.31 -1.08 -8.13
C THR A 206 -9.14 -0.76 -7.22
N VAL A 207 -8.26 -1.73 -6.95
CA VAL A 207 -7.12 -1.54 -6.02
C VAL A 207 -6.02 -0.67 -6.61
N ARG A 208 -5.76 -0.75 -7.92
CA ARG A 208 -4.65 -0.02 -8.56
C ARG A 208 -4.67 1.49 -8.33
N PRO A 209 -5.79 2.21 -8.52
CA PRO A 209 -5.87 3.64 -8.18
C PRO A 209 -5.62 3.94 -6.70
N LEU A 210 -6.12 3.09 -5.80
CA LEU A 210 -5.88 3.21 -4.37
C LEU A 210 -4.39 3.04 -4.04
N ALA A 211 -3.75 2.04 -4.61
CA ALA A 211 -2.36 1.68 -4.33
C ALA A 211 -1.33 2.72 -4.82
N ASP A 212 -1.73 3.74 -5.58
CA ASP A 212 -0.87 4.90 -5.88
C ASP A 212 -0.31 5.55 -4.61
N LYS A 213 -1.07 5.51 -3.50
CA LYS A 213 -0.63 6.00 -2.19
C LYS A 213 0.52 5.19 -1.57
N LEU A 214 0.76 3.97 -2.07
CA LEU A 214 1.85 3.10 -1.66
C LEU A 214 3.10 3.25 -2.53
N HIS A 215 3.05 4.09 -3.58
CA HIS A 215 4.12 4.28 -4.57
C HIS A 215 4.58 2.96 -5.22
N LEU A 216 3.67 1.99 -5.32
CA LEU A 216 3.93 0.70 -5.97
C LEU A 216 3.49 0.74 -7.44
N PRO A 217 4.28 0.17 -8.37
CA PRO A 217 3.87 0.10 -9.76
C PRO A 217 2.64 -0.82 -9.91
N PRO A 218 1.71 -0.53 -10.86
CA PRO A 218 0.47 -1.30 -11.03
C PRO A 218 0.65 -2.81 -11.20
N ARG A 219 1.80 -3.27 -11.73
CA ARG A 219 2.13 -4.69 -11.85
C ARG A 219 2.36 -5.40 -10.51
N GLN A 220 2.62 -4.66 -9.44
CA GLN A 220 2.76 -5.18 -8.07
C GLN A 220 1.44 -5.15 -7.29
N VAL A 221 0.34 -4.81 -7.96
CA VAL A 221 -1.01 -4.77 -7.39
C VAL A 221 -1.84 -5.88 -8.05
N ILE A 222 -2.07 -6.92 -7.28
CA ILE A 222 -2.78 -8.13 -7.67
C ILE A 222 -4.05 -8.22 -6.81
N GLY A 223 -5.17 -8.51 -7.43
CA GLY A 223 -6.47 -8.61 -6.77
C GLY A 223 -7.32 -9.74 -7.34
N SER A 224 -8.60 -9.72 -7.01
CA SER A 224 -9.61 -10.47 -7.75
C SER A 224 -9.62 -10.02 -9.21
N ASP A 225 -10.07 -10.87 -10.10
CA ASP A 225 -10.11 -10.60 -11.53
C ASP A 225 -11.53 -10.66 -12.07
N SER A 226 -11.84 -9.66 -12.89
CA SER A 226 -13.03 -9.61 -13.72
C SER A 226 -12.67 -9.70 -15.20
N THR A 227 -13.62 -10.08 -16.04
CA THR A 227 -13.41 -10.16 -17.49
C THR A 227 -13.10 -8.78 -18.07
N ILE A 228 -12.13 -8.75 -18.98
CA ILE A 228 -11.82 -7.62 -19.83
C ILE A 228 -12.02 -8.07 -21.27
N VAL A 229 -12.70 -7.26 -22.07
CA VAL A 229 -13.00 -7.54 -23.47
C VAL A 229 -12.62 -6.38 -24.35
N ALA A 230 -12.40 -6.62 -25.65
CA ALA A 230 -12.23 -5.56 -26.62
C ALA A 230 -13.58 -4.96 -27.02
N SER A 231 -13.65 -3.66 -27.31
CA SER A 231 -14.89 -2.97 -27.67
C SER A 231 -15.56 -3.53 -28.92
N GLY A 232 -14.81 -4.06 -29.88
CA GLY A 232 -15.31 -4.72 -31.08
C GLY A 232 -15.54 -6.22 -30.96
N GLN A 233 -15.23 -6.83 -29.79
CA GLN A 233 -15.28 -8.28 -29.61
C GLN A 233 -16.71 -8.84 -29.61
N GLY A 234 -17.67 -8.12 -29.06
CA GLY A 234 -19.06 -8.58 -28.91
C GLY A 234 -19.14 -9.85 -28.04
N GLU A 235 -19.91 -10.84 -28.52
CA GLU A 235 -20.09 -12.14 -27.83
C GLU A 235 -19.03 -13.20 -28.22
N LYS A 236 -18.03 -12.84 -29.04
CA LYS A 236 -16.99 -13.77 -29.46
C LYS A 236 -16.10 -14.18 -28.30
N ASP A 237 -15.63 -15.42 -28.27
CA ASP A 237 -14.55 -15.84 -27.40
C ASP A 237 -13.25 -15.09 -27.72
N GLY A 238 -12.37 -14.91 -26.74
CA GLY A 238 -11.07 -14.29 -26.96
C GLY A 238 -10.17 -15.07 -27.94
N LEU A 239 -10.39 -16.38 -28.11
CA LEU A 239 -9.70 -17.19 -29.12
C LEU A 239 -10.17 -16.89 -30.55
N ASP A 240 -11.37 -16.35 -30.71
CA ASP A 240 -12.01 -16.08 -32.02
C ASP A 240 -11.95 -14.55 -32.35
N TYR A 241 -11.22 -13.76 -31.58
CA TYR A 241 -11.12 -12.32 -31.77
C TYR A 241 -9.70 -11.82 -31.71
N THR A 242 -9.31 -11.01 -32.68
CA THR A 242 -8.03 -10.31 -32.70
C THR A 242 -8.26 -8.84 -32.38
N TYR A 243 -7.57 -8.32 -31.36
CA TYR A 243 -7.61 -6.91 -30.95
C TYR A 243 -7.23 -6.00 -32.12
N GLY A 244 -8.16 -5.15 -32.53
CA GLY A 244 -8.00 -4.25 -33.68
C GLY A 244 -7.47 -2.87 -33.28
N LYS A 245 -7.11 -2.08 -34.31
CA LYS A 245 -6.55 -0.74 -34.10
C LYS A 245 -7.53 0.23 -33.41
N GLU A 246 -8.82 0.06 -33.67
CA GLU A 246 -9.88 0.93 -33.13
C GLU A 246 -10.48 0.38 -31.81
N ASP A 247 -9.96 -0.73 -31.32
CA ASP A 247 -10.44 -1.31 -30.07
C ASP A 247 -9.95 -0.55 -28.86
N THR A 248 -10.78 -0.54 -27.83
CA THR A 248 -10.47 -0.19 -26.46
C THR A 248 -10.81 -1.35 -25.53
N LEU A 249 -10.17 -1.39 -24.36
CA LEU A 249 -10.48 -2.40 -23.35
C LEU A 249 -11.67 -1.96 -22.49
N LEU A 250 -12.65 -2.85 -22.37
CA LEU A 250 -13.87 -2.68 -21.59
C LEU A 250 -13.95 -3.71 -20.46
N LEU A 251 -14.62 -3.35 -19.37
CA LEU A 251 -15.05 -4.31 -18.35
C LEU A 251 -16.13 -5.21 -18.92
N GLY A 252 -15.92 -6.53 -18.84
CA GLY A 252 -16.85 -7.52 -19.42
C GLY A 252 -18.00 -7.90 -18.50
N GLY A 253 -18.00 -7.47 -17.23
CA GLY A 253 -19.10 -7.67 -16.28
C GLY A 253 -19.18 -9.05 -15.64
N ARG A 254 -18.14 -9.89 -15.71
CA ARG A 254 -18.08 -11.18 -15.03
C ARG A 254 -16.86 -11.29 -14.13
N ASN A 255 -17.05 -11.77 -12.91
CA ASN A 255 -15.94 -12.15 -12.03
C ASN A 255 -15.31 -13.45 -12.54
N LEU A 256 -14.00 -13.51 -12.63
CA LEU A 256 -13.23 -14.69 -13.03
C LEU A 256 -12.71 -15.45 -11.81
N VAL A 257 -12.19 -14.73 -10.82
CA VAL A 257 -11.66 -15.32 -9.60
C VAL A 257 -11.78 -14.33 -8.44
N LYS A 258 -12.28 -14.81 -7.31
CA LYS A 258 -12.22 -14.08 -6.04
C LYS A 258 -10.92 -14.47 -5.34
N ASN A 259 -10.03 -13.50 -5.14
CA ASN A 259 -8.67 -13.72 -4.63
C ASN A 259 -8.63 -13.78 -3.10
N LEU A 260 -9.22 -14.81 -2.52
CA LEU A 260 -9.27 -15.10 -1.09
C LEU A 260 -8.77 -16.51 -0.80
N GLN A 261 -8.35 -16.78 0.42
CA GLN A 261 -7.94 -18.11 0.87
C GLN A 261 -6.83 -18.71 -0.02
N MET A 262 -7.01 -19.94 -0.49
CA MET A 262 -6.06 -20.63 -1.36
C MET A 262 -5.82 -19.91 -2.70
N ASN A 263 -6.79 -19.13 -3.18
CA ASN A 263 -6.63 -18.36 -4.42
C ASN A 263 -5.52 -17.31 -4.29
N LYS A 264 -5.28 -16.73 -3.10
CA LYS A 264 -4.11 -15.85 -2.86
C LYS A 264 -2.80 -16.58 -3.10
N VAL A 265 -2.67 -17.83 -2.67
CA VAL A 265 -1.48 -18.65 -2.94
C VAL A 265 -1.33 -18.97 -4.42
N THR A 266 -2.44 -19.37 -5.05
CA THR A 266 -2.48 -19.71 -6.49
C THR A 266 -2.00 -18.52 -7.34
N ILE A 267 -2.48 -17.31 -7.04
CA ILE A 267 -2.13 -16.13 -7.82
C ILE A 267 -0.68 -15.69 -7.57
N ILE A 268 -0.18 -15.81 -6.34
CA ILE A 268 1.23 -15.58 -6.01
C ILE A 268 2.12 -16.53 -6.82
N ALA A 269 1.78 -17.82 -6.85
CA ALA A 269 2.56 -18.82 -7.59
C ALA A 269 2.54 -18.56 -9.10
N ARG A 270 1.43 -18.06 -9.67
CA ARG A 270 1.28 -17.79 -11.11
C ARG A 270 1.91 -16.47 -11.55
N GLU A 271 1.70 -15.39 -10.81
CA GLU A 271 2.08 -14.05 -11.25
C GLU A 271 3.44 -13.59 -10.70
N ILE A 272 3.81 -14.04 -9.50
CA ILE A 272 5.10 -13.71 -8.88
C ILE A 272 6.14 -14.81 -9.16
N GLY A 273 5.73 -16.09 -9.08
CA GLY A 273 6.59 -17.24 -9.33
C GLY A 273 7.68 -17.47 -8.27
N VAL A 274 7.69 -16.69 -7.20
CA VAL A 274 8.64 -16.78 -6.07
C VAL A 274 7.84 -16.81 -4.77
N GLN A 275 8.18 -17.75 -3.89
CA GLN A 275 7.55 -17.85 -2.57
C GLN A 275 7.94 -16.64 -1.72
N PRO A 276 6.96 -15.87 -1.17
CA PRO A 276 7.24 -14.70 -0.36
C PRO A 276 7.98 -15.06 0.92
N VAL A 277 8.80 -14.14 1.41
CA VAL A 277 9.52 -14.29 2.68
C VAL A 277 8.91 -13.41 3.79
N LEU A 278 7.99 -12.54 3.43
CA LEU A 278 7.15 -11.76 4.35
C LEU A 278 5.72 -11.76 3.84
N ALA A 279 4.75 -12.00 4.74
CA ALA A 279 3.33 -11.90 4.45
C ALA A 279 2.61 -11.13 5.56
N PHE A 280 1.69 -10.24 5.18
CA PHE A 280 0.89 -9.42 6.09
C PHE A 280 -0.59 -9.56 5.74
N GLY A 281 -1.42 -9.81 6.73
CA GLY A 281 -2.86 -9.96 6.61
C GLY A 281 -3.58 -9.49 7.87
N ASN A 282 -4.91 -9.58 7.89
CA ASN A 282 -5.75 -9.18 9.03
C ASN A 282 -6.85 -10.19 9.36
N SER A 283 -7.06 -11.17 8.51
CA SER A 283 -8.18 -12.11 8.67
C SER A 283 -7.80 -13.54 8.25
N LEU A 284 -8.66 -14.50 8.58
CA LEU A 284 -8.43 -15.90 8.19
C LEU A 284 -8.49 -16.11 6.66
N THR A 285 -8.99 -15.15 5.90
CA THR A 285 -8.91 -15.20 4.43
C THR A 285 -7.49 -15.04 3.90
N ASP A 286 -6.55 -14.58 4.75
CA ASP A 286 -5.13 -14.42 4.48
C ASP A 286 -4.29 -15.58 4.99
N ALA A 287 -4.86 -16.45 5.82
CA ALA A 287 -4.15 -17.54 6.48
C ALA A 287 -3.34 -18.39 5.49
N SER A 288 -3.94 -18.73 4.34
CA SER A 288 -3.24 -19.50 3.30
C SER A 288 -1.99 -18.77 2.78
N MET A 289 -2.07 -17.45 2.57
CA MET A 289 -0.95 -16.63 2.12
C MET A 289 0.15 -16.55 3.17
N LEU A 290 -0.19 -16.35 4.45
CA LEU A 290 0.77 -16.34 5.55
C LEU A 290 1.45 -17.70 5.70
N ASN A 291 0.65 -18.77 5.71
CA ASN A 291 1.18 -20.14 5.84
C ASN A 291 2.07 -20.50 4.65
N TYR A 292 1.68 -20.14 3.44
CA TYR A 292 2.53 -20.33 2.27
C TYR A 292 3.86 -19.60 2.39
N ALA A 293 3.87 -18.39 2.93
CA ALA A 293 5.11 -17.66 3.13
C ALA A 293 6.06 -18.33 4.14
N ILE A 294 5.53 -18.84 5.27
CA ILE A 294 6.36 -19.30 6.38
C ILE A 294 6.68 -20.80 6.38
N HIS A 295 5.85 -21.64 5.74
CA HIS A 295 6.04 -23.09 5.76
C HIS A 295 6.86 -23.55 4.55
N ASP A 296 7.78 -24.48 4.80
CA ASP A 296 8.64 -25.10 3.76
C ASP A 296 9.30 -24.06 2.84
N ASN A 297 9.70 -22.92 3.41
CA ASN A 297 10.37 -21.87 2.66
C ASN A 297 11.89 -22.07 2.68
N LYS A 298 12.54 -21.92 1.51
CA LYS A 298 13.99 -21.97 1.39
C LYS A 298 14.71 -20.99 2.30
N TYR A 299 14.06 -19.86 2.59
CA TYR A 299 14.62 -18.77 3.39
C TYR A 299 13.86 -18.61 4.69
N LYS A 300 14.51 -17.95 5.66
CA LYS A 300 13.78 -17.49 6.86
C LYS A 300 12.65 -16.56 6.45
N ALA A 301 11.44 -16.84 6.91
CA ALA A 301 10.26 -16.08 6.57
C ALA A 301 9.43 -15.74 7.81
N LEU A 302 8.63 -14.67 7.75
CA LEU A 302 7.72 -14.26 8.81
C LEU A 302 6.34 -13.92 8.24
N GLY A 303 5.30 -14.28 8.99
CA GLY A 303 3.92 -13.87 8.76
C GLY A 303 3.44 -12.92 9.86
N PHE A 304 2.78 -11.84 9.49
CA PHE A 304 2.23 -10.84 10.41
C PHE A 304 0.72 -10.74 10.24
N MET A 305 0.01 -10.68 11.36
CA MET A 305 -1.45 -10.58 11.38
C MET A 305 -1.88 -9.33 12.16
N LEU A 306 -2.52 -8.40 11.47
CA LEU A 306 -3.01 -7.16 12.06
C LEU A 306 -4.27 -7.42 12.88
N LEU A 307 -4.26 -6.94 14.11
CA LEU A 307 -5.38 -7.04 15.04
C LEU A 307 -6.21 -5.74 15.01
N CYS A 308 -7.49 -5.87 14.74
CA CYS A 308 -8.45 -4.76 14.79
C CYS A 308 -8.87 -4.49 16.26
N ASP A 309 -7.90 -4.14 17.14
CA ASP A 309 -8.09 -4.04 18.60
C ASP A 309 -8.19 -2.60 19.13
N ASP A 310 -8.17 -1.59 18.26
CA ASP A 310 -8.35 -0.20 18.65
C ASP A 310 -9.82 0.23 18.52
N LEU A 311 -10.44 0.52 19.65
CA LEU A 311 -11.85 0.95 19.72
C LEU A 311 -12.00 2.47 19.80
N GLU A 312 -10.92 3.21 20.02
CA GLU A 312 -10.92 4.66 20.18
C GLU A 312 -10.62 5.38 18.87
N ARG A 313 -9.59 4.94 18.16
CA ARG A 313 -9.09 5.57 16.93
C ARG A 313 -9.60 4.88 15.67
N GLU A 314 -10.14 3.63 15.81
CA GLU A 314 -10.66 2.80 14.73
C GLU A 314 -11.99 2.13 15.16
N TYR A 315 -12.75 1.63 14.19
CA TYR A 315 -13.94 0.80 14.41
C TYR A 315 -13.53 -0.66 14.65
N GLY A 316 -12.72 -0.86 15.68
CA GLY A 316 -12.18 -2.15 16.03
C GLY A 316 -13.22 -3.13 16.60
N ASN A 317 -12.79 -4.38 16.80
CA ASN A 317 -13.58 -5.43 17.43
C ASN A 317 -12.68 -6.25 18.36
N ALA A 318 -12.81 -6.00 19.66
CA ALA A 318 -11.97 -6.64 20.68
C ALA A 318 -12.10 -8.16 20.68
N ALA A 319 -13.31 -8.71 20.50
CA ALA A 319 -13.53 -10.15 20.49
C ALA A 319 -12.87 -10.82 19.26
N LYS A 320 -13.04 -10.22 18.07
CA LYS A 320 -12.37 -10.66 16.83
C LYS A 320 -10.84 -10.60 16.99
N ALA A 321 -10.33 -9.53 17.58
CA ALA A 321 -8.90 -9.35 17.80
C ALA A 321 -8.32 -10.37 18.77
N GLU A 322 -9.00 -10.67 19.86
CA GLU A 322 -8.54 -11.69 20.83
C GLU A 322 -8.54 -13.09 20.23
N LYS A 323 -9.59 -13.44 19.49
CA LYS A 323 -9.62 -14.70 18.74
C LYS A 323 -8.43 -14.80 17.78
N MET A 324 -8.17 -13.74 17.01
CA MET A 324 -7.06 -13.68 16.06
C MET A 324 -5.70 -13.77 16.76
N ARG A 325 -5.56 -13.23 17.98
CA ARG A 325 -4.34 -13.40 18.80
C ARG A 325 -4.08 -14.86 19.12
N GLY A 326 -5.14 -15.62 19.47
CA GLY A 326 -5.07 -17.06 19.65
C GLY A 326 -4.67 -17.80 18.37
N ASP A 327 -5.28 -17.44 17.25
CA ASP A 327 -4.95 -17.99 15.92
C ASP A 327 -3.46 -17.72 15.56
N CYS A 328 -2.94 -16.53 15.87
CA CYS A 328 -1.52 -16.19 15.69
C CYS A 328 -0.61 -17.12 16.49
N ALA A 329 -0.92 -17.36 17.76
CA ALA A 329 -0.11 -18.24 18.62
C ALA A 329 -0.09 -19.69 18.11
N GLN A 330 -1.22 -20.17 17.56
CA GLN A 330 -1.31 -21.53 17.02
C GLN A 330 -0.55 -21.70 15.70
N ASN A 331 -0.51 -20.66 14.86
CA ASN A 331 0.05 -20.74 13.50
C ASN A 331 1.45 -20.14 13.39
N GLY A 332 2.03 -19.62 14.47
CA GLY A 332 3.35 -18.99 14.44
C GLY A 332 3.39 -17.63 13.74
N TRP A 333 2.24 -16.96 13.61
CA TRP A 333 2.16 -15.60 13.07
C TRP A 333 2.45 -14.57 14.17
N ILE A 334 2.99 -13.44 13.79
CA ILE A 334 3.29 -12.32 14.69
C ILE A 334 2.11 -11.35 14.68
N PRO A 335 1.41 -11.17 15.82
CA PRO A 335 0.32 -10.21 15.89
C PRO A 335 0.85 -8.78 15.89
N ILE A 336 0.17 -7.88 15.16
CA ILE A 336 0.35 -6.43 15.19
C ILE A 336 -0.88 -5.82 15.87
N SER A 337 -0.72 -5.15 16.99
CA SER A 337 -1.80 -4.49 17.71
C SER A 337 -1.93 -3.04 17.24
N MET A 338 -3.06 -2.67 16.61
CA MET A 338 -3.33 -1.26 16.27
C MET A 338 -3.29 -0.37 17.52
N ARG A 339 -3.83 -0.86 18.62
CA ARG A 339 -3.94 -0.13 19.89
C ARG A 339 -2.58 0.09 20.55
N ASN A 340 -1.76 -0.98 20.63
CA ASN A 340 -0.57 -0.98 21.46
C ASN A 340 0.73 -0.73 20.68
N ASP A 341 0.78 -1.12 19.39
CA ASP A 341 2.00 -1.05 18.61
C ASP A 341 2.12 0.27 17.84
N TRP A 342 1.02 1.01 17.63
CA TRP A 342 0.99 2.21 16.83
C TRP A 342 0.77 3.50 17.63
N LYS A 343 1.51 4.55 17.29
CA LYS A 343 1.33 5.91 17.84
C LYS A 343 0.12 6.60 17.23
N THR A 344 -0.15 6.35 15.95
CA THR A 344 -1.29 6.88 15.20
C THR A 344 -1.79 5.82 14.22
N ILE A 345 -3.03 5.95 13.72
CA ILE A 345 -3.57 5.13 12.64
C ILE A 345 -3.57 5.93 11.33
N TYR A 346 -4.25 7.08 11.30
CA TYR A 346 -4.44 7.91 10.09
C TYR A 346 -3.75 9.27 10.18
N GLY A 347 -3.08 9.60 11.31
CA GLY A 347 -2.47 10.90 11.59
C GLY A 347 -3.30 11.77 12.52
N GLU A 348 -2.68 12.89 12.96
CA GLU A 348 -3.23 13.74 14.02
C GLU A 348 -4.51 14.49 13.63
N ASN A 349 -4.72 14.73 12.33
CA ASN A 349 -5.87 15.51 11.82
C ASN A 349 -7.10 14.66 11.51
N VAL A 350 -7.06 13.35 11.73
CA VAL A 350 -8.16 12.43 11.49
C VAL A 350 -8.75 11.99 12.81
N MET A 351 -10.06 12.15 12.95
CA MET A 351 -10.79 11.76 14.15
C MET A 351 -11.94 10.83 13.79
N LYS A 352 -12.08 9.75 14.54
CA LYS A 352 -13.26 8.88 14.52
C LYS A 352 -14.47 9.66 15.04
N LYS A 353 -15.64 9.50 14.40
CA LYS A 353 -16.92 10.10 14.83
C LYS A 353 -17.57 9.32 15.96
#